data_cec21f102e7559001332cb0637d4caec
#
_entry.id   cec21f102e7559001332cb0637d4caec
#
_cell.length_a   1.000
_cell.length_b   1.000
_cell.length_c   1.000
_cell.angle_alpha   90.00
_cell.angle_beta   90.00
_cell.angle_gamma   90.00
#
_symmetry.space_group_name_H-M   'P 1'
#
loop_
_entity.id
_entity.type
_entity.pdbx_description
1 polymer ?
#
loop_
_entity_poly.entity_id
_entity_poly.type
_entity_poly.pdbx_seq_one_letter_code
_entity_poly.pdbx_strand_id
1 'polypeptide(L)'
;EDIVIVTLDADGQHTVSDTLKICAEAEKNSAHLILGSRKLKDKVPLRSQFGNSVTRWIYWLSTGLKVHDTQTGLRAFSFEQLPRLCAIEGQRYEYEMNVLLEFARNNISITEVEIETIYINNNAASHFNIMRDSARIYGQIIKFLASSLIGFLTDYLLYLFVSLLTAGLGSTASLWISNIAARVVSSNVNFWINRNFVFEAKGKLSRSAAQYFLLALAILVGNTLLLNLLVGVLAFNRYFAKLLTEVLFFSLSFFVQRLLIFRKARDRM
;
A
#
# COMPACT_ATOMS: atom_id res chain seq x y z
N GLU A 1 16.91 -21.40 -27.56
CA GLU A 1 17.67 -21.23 -26.29
C GLU A 1 16.89 -20.25 -25.42
N ASP A 2 16.57 -20.68 -24.21
CA ASP A 2 15.85 -19.83 -23.25
C ASP A 2 16.85 -18.80 -22.70
N ILE A 3 16.73 -17.56 -23.11
CA ILE A 3 17.60 -16.47 -22.64
C ILE A 3 17.11 -16.03 -21.27
N VAL A 4 18.00 -16.10 -20.28
CA VAL A 4 17.80 -15.55 -18.94
C VAL A 4 18.41 -14.15 -18.87
N ILE A 5 17.63 -13.20 -18.37
CA ILE A 5 18.09 -11.83 -18.10
C ILE A 5 18.28 -11.68 -16.60
N VAL A 6 19.39 -11.10 -16.21
CA VAL A 6 19.70 -10.78 -14.81
C VAL A 6 19.91 -9.28 -14.65
N THR A 7 19.28 -8.71 -13.66
CA THR A 7 19.52 -7.34 -13.20
C THR A 7 20.23 -7.37 -11.86
N LEU A 8 21.14 -6.44 -11.63
CA LEU A 8 21.85 -6.27 -10.36
C LEU A 8 22.25 -4.80 -10.16
N ASP A 9 22.39 -4.40 -8.90
CA ASP A 9 22.90 -3.08 -8.57
C ASP A 9 24.40 -3.00 -8.81
N ALA A 10 24.87 -1.88 -9.37
CA ALA A 10 26.30 -1.67 -9.69
C ALA A 10 27.12 -1.15 -8.50
N ASP A 11 26.66 -1.37 -7.27
CA ASP A 11 27.26 -0.87 -6.04
C ASP A 11 28.25 -1.84 -5.37
N GLY A 12 28.47 -3.01 -5.98
CA GLY A 12 29.38 -4.05 -5.49
C GLY A 12 28.81 -4.89 -4.34
N GLN A 13 27.53 -4.79 -4.00
CA GLN A 13 26.91 -5.56 -2.93
C GLN A 13 26.47 -6.97 -3.37
N HIS A 14 26.55 -7.28 -4.64
CA HIS A 14 26.20 -8.59 -5.19
C HIS A 14 27.45 -9.36 -5.63
N THR A 15 27.60 -10.60 -5.13
CA THR A 15 28.71 -11.46 -5.50
C THR A 15 28.47 -12.14 -6.85
N VAL A 16 29.54 -12.50 -7.54
CA VAL A 16 29.46 -13.32 -8.76
C VAL A 16 28.82 -14.67 -8.45
N SER A 17 29.16 -15.26 -7.29
CA SER A 17 28.59 -16.54 -6.84
C SER A 17 27.07 -16.48 -6.70
N ASP A 18 26.54 -15.40 -6.09
CA ASP A 18 25.10 -15.26 -5.91
C ASP A 18 24.40 -14.97 -7.25
N THR A 19 25.03 -14.19 -8.13
CA THR A 19 24.51 -13.97 -9.48
C THR A 19 24.38 -15.27 -10.25
N LEU A 20 25.40 -16.14 -10.20
CA LEU A 20 25.36 -17.47 -10.84
C LEU A 20 24.31 -18.38 -10.24
N LYS A 21 24.10 -18.36 -8.90
CA LYS A 21 23.01 -19.13 -8.25
C LYS A 21 21.64 -18.70 -8.79
N ILE A 22 21.42 -17.40 -8.93
CA ILE A 22 20.16 -16.84 -9.44
C ILE A 22 19.94 -17.21 -10.91
N CYS A 23 20.99 -17.16 -11.74
CA CYS A 23 20.93 -17.63 -13.13
C CYS A 23 20.52 -19.11 -13.21
N ALA A 24 21.20 -19.97 -12.45
CA ALA A 24 20.92 -21.40 -12.45
C ALA A 24 19.50 -21.74 -11.96
N GLU A 25 18.95 -20.94 -11.05
CA GLU A 25 17.56 -21.12 -10.62
C GLU A 25 16.55 -20.63 -11.66
N ALA A 26 16.88 -19.53 -12.38
CA ALA A 26 16.05 -19.01 -13.46
C ALA A 26 15.99 -19.96 -14.67
N GLU A 27 17.10 -20.65 -14.99
CA GLU A 27 17.14 -21.69 -16.03
C GLU A 27 16.22 -22.87 -15.71
N LYS A 28 16.11 -23.26 -14.44
CA LYS A 28 15.20 -24.33 -14.00
C LYS A 28 13.73 -23.90 -13.99
N ASN A 29 13.46 -22.63 -13.75
CA ASN A 29 12.14 -22.06 -13.52
C ASN A 29 11.89 -20.85 -14.43
N SER A 30 11.97 -21.03 -15.75
CA SER A 30 11.86 -19.95 -16.74
C SER A 30 10.57 -19.12 -16.67
N ALA A 31 9.48 -19.71 -16.15
CA ALA A 31 8.22 -18.98 -15.95
C ALA A 31 8.18 -18.10 -14.69
N HIS A 32 9.21 -18.15 -13.83
CA HIS A 32 9.22 -17.43 -12.55
C HIS A 32 10.02 -16.13 -12.61
N LEU A 33 9.72 -15.20 -11.69
CA LEU A 33 10.64 -14.14 -11.30
C LEU A 33 11.50 -14.67 -10.15
N ILE A 34 12.80 -14.72 -10.34
CA ILE A 34 13.75 -15.13 -9.31
C ILE A 34 14.32 -13.91 -8.61
N LEU A 35 14.28 -13.88 -7.28
CA LEU A 35 14.79 -12.79 -6.45
C LEU A 35 15.96 -13.25 -5.60
N GLY A 36 17.03 -12.47 -5.55
CA GLY A 36 18.06 -12.62 -4.55
C GLY A 36 17.59 -12.04 -3.21
N SER A 37 17.27 -12.89 -2.25
CA SER A 37 16.73 -12.49 -0.94
C SER A 37 17.84 -12.50 0.12
N ARG A 38 18.09 -11.33 0.71
CA ARG A 38 19.10 -11.15 1.77
C ARG A 38 18.58 -11.66 3.11
N LYS A 39 19.41 -12.42 3.82
CA LYS A 39 19.14 -12.76 5.23
C LYS A 39 19.30 -11.52 6.11
N LEU A 40 18.23 -10.83 6.42
CA LEU A 40 18.21 -9.66 7.29
C LEU A 40 18.42 -9.99 8.78
N LYS A 41 19.21 -11.02 9.12
CA LYS A 41 19.29 -11.53 10.51
C LYS A 41 20.30 -10.81 11.38
N ASP A 42 21.40 -10.25 10.82
CA ASP A 42 22.47 -9.67 11.64
C ASP A 42 22.99 -8.35 11.10
N LYS A 43 23.02 -7.32 11.96
CA LYS A 43 23.62 -5.99 11.71
C LYS A 43 23.01 -5.10 10.63
N VAL A 44 21.73 -5.30 10.31
CA VAL A 44 21.02 -4.38 9.42
C VAL A 44 20.64 -3.12 10.19
N PRO A 45 20.89 -1.91 9.67
CA PRO A 45 20.43 -0.68 10.30
C PRO A 45 18.92 -0.73 10.55
N LEU A 46 18.47 -0.38 11.76
CA LEU A 46 17.05 -0.41 12.18
C LEU A 46 16.11 0.27 11.17
N ARG A 47 16.60 1.33 10.53
CA ARG A 47 15.92 2.08 9.49
C ARG A 47 15.64 1.26 8.23
N SER A 48 16.61 0.46 7.77
CA SER A 48 16.46 -0.43 6.61
C SER A 48 15.53 -1.60 6.95
N GLN A 49 15.60 -2.14 8.19
CA GLN A 49 14.69 -3.17 8.68
C GLN A 49 13.23 -2.68 8.72
N PHE A 50 13.01 -1.47 9.23
CA PHE A 50 11.68 -0.88 9.30
C PHE A 50 11.09 -0.66 7.90
N GLY A 51 11.87 -0.04 6.98
CA GLY A 51 11.42 0.19 5.60
C GLY A 51 11.03 -1.10 4.88
N ASN A 52 11.88 -2.12 4.96
CA ASN A 52 11.59 -3.43 4.34
C ASN A 52 10.42 -4.15 5.02
N SER A 53 10.26 -4.01 6.34
CA SER A 53 9.11 -4.60 7.06
C SER A 53 7.79 -3.98 6.63
N VAL A 54 7.74 -2.65 6.48
CA VAL A 54 6.54 -1.95 6.02
C VAL A 54 6.22 -2.32 4.57
N THR A 55 7.21 -2.36 3.67
CA THR A 55 6.99 -2.73 2.27
C THR A 55 6.54 -4.19 2.12
N ARG A 56 7.11 -5.13 2.88
CA ARG A 56 6.67 -6.53 2.93
C ARG A 56 5.21 -6.65 3.40
N TRP A 57 4.84 -5.93 4.44
CA TRP A 57 3.48 -5.93 4.96
C TRP A 57 2.48 -5.39 3.95
N ILE A 58 2.81 -4.26 3.29
CA ILE A 58 1.99 -3.69 2.21
C ILE A 58 1.87 -4.65 1.03
N TYR A 59 2.98 -5.29 0.64
CA TYR A 59 2.99 -6.27 -0.45
C TYR A 59 2.11 -7.48 -0.11
N TRP A 60 2.28 -8.07 1.07
CA TRP A 60 1.45 -9.18 1.52
C TRP A 60 -0.04 -8.84 1.57
N LEU A 61 -0.41 -7.69 2.13
CA LEU A 61 -1.80 -7.23 2.16
C LEU A 61 -2.37 -6.96 0.75
N SER A 62 -1.53 -6.58 -0.20
CA SER A 62 -1.95 -6.26 -1.57
C SER A 62 -2.10 -7.49 -2.47
N THR A 63 -1.35 -8.55 -2.19
CA THR A 63 -1.22 -9.71 -3.09
C THR A 63 -1.57 -11.04 -2.42
N GLY A 64 -1.54 -11.11 -1.10
CA GLY A 64 -1.61 -12.35 -0.33
C GLY A 64 -0.31 -13.16 -0.33
N LEU A 65 0.70 -12.75 -1.10
CA LEU A 65 1.98 -13.43 -1.23
C LEU A 65 3.01 -12.89 -0.24
N LYS A 66 3.86 -13.76 0.28
CA LYS A 66 4.96 -13.38 1.18
C LYS A 66 6.26 -13.33 0.40
N VAL A 67 6.93 -12.18 0.42
CA VAL A 67 8.28 -11.96 -0.10
C VAL A 67 9.13 -11.39 1.03
N HIS A 68 10.33 -11.93 1.24
CA HIS A 68 11.19 -11.54 2.37
C HIS A 68 12.03 -10.30 2.05
N ASP A 69 12.48 -10.14 0.80
CA ASP A 69 13.20 -8.97 0.35
C ASP A 69 12.53 -8.32 -0.87
N THR A 70 11.72 -7.30 -0.61
CA THR A 70 10.99 -6.57 -1.65
C THR A 70 11.83 -5.52 -2.36
N GLN A 71 13.03 -5.23 -1.87
CA GLN A 71 13.88 -4.13 -2.33
C GLN A 71 15.20 -4.60 -2.97
N THR A 72 15.36 -5.89 -3.21
CA THR A 72 16.56 -6.41 -3.87
C THR A 72 16.62 -5.99 -5.33
N GLY A 73 17.80 -5.55 -5.79
CA GLY A 73 18.09 -5.28 -7.21
C GLY A 73 18.54 -6.53 -7.98
N LEU A 74 18.99 -7.59 -7.26
CA LEU A 74 19.42 -8.82 -7.90
C LEU A 74 18.21 -9.70 -8.24
N ARG A 75 17.86 -9.74 -9.54
CA ARG A 75 16.69 -10.43 -10.07
C ARG A 75 17.03 -11.14 -11.37
N ALA A 76 16.37 -12.28 -11.62
CA ALA A 76 16.46 -12.97 -12.90
C ALA A 76 15.08 -13.35 -13.41
N PHE A 77 14.91 -13.34 -14.72
CA PHE A 77 13.68 -13.65 -15.42
C PHE A 77 13.97 -14.06 -16.87
N SER A 78 13.01 -14.75 -17.51
CA SER A 78 13.12 -15.10 -18.92
C SER A 78 12.97 -13.86 -19.81
N PHE A 79 13.56 -13.93 -21.00
CA PHE A 79 13.44 -12.88 -22.02
C PHE A 79 12.00 -12.54 -22.37
N GLU A 80 11.09 -13.50 -22.31
CA GLU A 80 9.64 -13.31 -22.54
C GLU A 80 8.99 -12.28 -21.62
N GLN A 81 9.54 -12.08 -20.41
CA GLN A 81 9.02 -11.10 -19.45
C GLN A 81 9.54 -9.67 -19.73
N LEU A 82 10.53 -9.50 -20.59
CA LEU A 82 11.13 -8.20 -20.85
C LEU A 82 10.16 -7.13 -21.35
N PRO A 83 9.27 -7.40 -22.33
CA PRO A 83 8.28 -6.41 -22.77
C PRO A 83 7.37 -5.94 -21.64
N ARG A 84 6.98 -6.84 -20.72
CA ARG A 84 6.19 -6.52 -19.55
C ARG A 84 6.95 -5.62 -18.58
N LEU A 85 8.21 -5.95 -18.30
CA LEU A 85 9.06 -5.16 -17.42
C LEU A 85 9.29 -3.75 -17.96
N CYS A 86 9.50 -3.61 -19.26
CA CYS A 86 9.65 -2.31 -19.92
C CYS A 86 8.38 -1.45 -19.87
N ALA A 87 7.19 -2.06 -19.74
CA ALA A 87 5.92 -1.36 -19.64
C ALA A 87 5.56 -0.93 -18.20
N ILE A 88 6.30 -1.39 -17.19
CA ILE A 88 6.06 -1.03 -15.79
C ILE A 88 6.58 0.38 -15.52
N GLU A 89 5.72 1.23 -14.97
CA GLU A 89 6.08 2.58 -14.53
C GLU A 89 6.98 2.54 -13.29
N GLY A 90 7.95 3.45 -13.24
CA GLY A 90 8.88 3.63 -12.12
C GLY A 90 10.30 3.84 -12.62
N GLN A 91 11.09 4.63 -11.90
CA GLN A 91 12.46 4.98 -12.29
C GLN A 91 13.49 4.69 -11.20
N ARG A 92 13.03 4.30 -9.99
CA ARG A 92 13.86 4.08 -8.81
C ARG A 92 13.26 2.94 -7.96
N TYR A 93 13.38 3.04 -6.66
CA TYR A 93 12.92 2.03 -5.68
C TYR A 93 11.42 1.67 -5.78
N GLU A 94 10.58 2.57 -6.33
CA GLU A 94 9.19 2.24 -6.62
C GLU A 94 9.05 1.20 -7.74
N TYR A 95 10.02 1.14 -8.67
CA TYR A 95 10.01 0.18 -9.77
C TYR A 95 10.07 -1.26 -9.27
N GLU A 96 10.96 -1.56 -8.31
CA GLU A 96 11.10 -2.89 -7.72
C GLU A 96 9.78 -3.38 -7.12
N MET A 97 9.07 -2.50 -6.41
CA MET A 97 7.76 -2.83 -5.84
C MET A 97 6.69 -3.01 -6.93
N ASN A 98 6.71 -2.14 -7.95
CA ASN A 98 5.74 -2.23 -9.05
C ASN A 98 5.92 -3.53 -9.86
N VAL A 99 7.16 -3.98 -10.06
CA VAL A 99 7.46 -5.29 -10.67
C VAL A 99 6.84 -6.42 -9.85
N LEU A 100 7.07 -6.47 -8.55
CA LEU A 100 6.51 -7.51 -7.69
C LEU A 100 4.97 -7.52 -7.72
N LEU A 101 4.35 -6.34 -7.68
CA LEU A 101 2.90 -6.21 -7.76
C LEU A 101 2.35 -6.66 -9.12
N GLU A 102 3.03 -6.34 -10.22
CA GLU A 102 2.61 -6.72 -11.56
C GLU A 102 2.72 -8.22 -11.79
N PHE A 103 3.81 -8.84 -11.33
CA PHE A 103 4.00 -10.29 -11.43
C PHE A 103 2.95 -11.04 -10.60
N ALA A 104 2.71 -10.60 -9.36
CA ALA A 104 1.64 -11.16 -8.52
C ALA A 104 0.24 -11.03 -9.15
N ARG A 105 -0.06 -9.88 -9.79
CA ARG A 105 -1.34 -9.66 -10.47
C ARG A 105 -1.57 -10.58 -11.66
N ASN A 106 -0.49 -10.97 -12.32
CA ASN A 106 -0.53 -11.87 -13.48
C ASN A 106 -0.37 -13.34 -13.09
N ASN A 107 -0.37 -13.67 -11.78
CA ASN A 107 -0.15 -15.01 -11.24
C ASN A 107 1.18 -15.63 -11.69
N ILE A 108 2.20 -14.81 -11.90
CA ILE A 108 3.55 -15.28 -12.18
C ILE A 108 4.22 -15.58 -10.85
N SER A 109 4.75 -16.78 -10.72
CA SER A 109 5.41 -17.23 -9.50
C SER A 109 6.68 -16.41 -9.21
N ILE A 110 6.89 -16.11 -7.93
CA ILE A 110 8.09 -15.44 -7.44
C ILE A 110 8.84 -16.43 -6.56
N THR A 111 10.09 -16.70 -6.91
CA THR A 111 10.97 -17.61 -6.16
C THR A 111 12.10 -16.80 -5.54
N GLU A 112 12.33 -16.97 -4.25
CA GLU A 112 13.42 -16.31 -3.53
C GLU A 112 14.60 -17.26 -3.37
N VAL A 113 15.78 -16.82 -3.75
CA VAL A 113 17.05 -17.51 -3.55
C VAL A 113 17.87 -16.73 -2.55
N GLU A 114 18.31 -17.40 -1.51
CA GLU A 114 19.12 -16.77 -0.47
C GLU A 114 20.50 -16.35 -0.98
N ILE A 115 20.82 -15.06 -0.77
CA ILE A 115 22.10 -14.46 -1.14
C ILE A 115 22.79 -13.87 0.09
N GLU A 116 24.10 -13.63 -0.04
CA GLU A 116 24.88 -12.97 0.99
C GLU A 116 24.47 -11.50 1.14
N THR A 117 24.53 -11.01 2.38
CA THR A 117 24.28 -9.60 2.68
C THR A 117 25.61 -8.89 2.86
N ILE A 118 26.05 -8.13 1.86
CA ILE A 118 27.29 -7.37 1.90
C ILE A 118 26.97 -5.91 2.14
N TYR A 119 27.50 -5.35 3.23
CA TYR A 119 27.43 -3.92 3.50
C TYR A 119 28.79 -3.29 3.31
N ILE A 120 28.91 -2.45 2.30
CA ILE A 120 30.13 -1.66 2.04
C ILE A 120 29.97 -0.31 2.74
N ASN A 121 30.87 0.05 3.65
CA ASN A 121 30.93 1.33 4.37
C ASN A 121 29.59 1.74 5.02
N ASN A 122 28.94 0.86 5.78
CA ASN A 122 27.63 1.12 6.41
C ASN A 122 26.55 1.63 5.44
N ASN A 123 26.57 1.16 4.20
CA ASN A 123 25.63 1.57 3.15
C ASN A 123 25.82 3.03 2.67
N ALA A 124 27.02 3.59 2.77
CA ALA A 124 27.32 4.96 2.33
C ALA A 124 27.09 5.20 0.82
N ALA A 125 27.12 4.13 0.02
CA ALA A 125 26.81 4.16 -1.41
C ALA A 125 25.30 4.20 -1.72
N SER A 126 24.43 4.08 -0.72
CA SER A 126 22.98 4.15 -0.94
C SER A 126 22.56 5.58 -1.26
N HIS A 127 22.18 5.83 -2.49
CA HIS A 127 21.54 7.09 -2.93
C HIS A 127 20.08 7.20 -2.52
N PHE A 128 19.63 6.41 -1.52
CA PHE A 128 18.26 6.42 -1.01
C PHE A 128 17.97 7.72 -0.25
N ASN A 129 17.23 8.61 -0.86
CA ASN A 129 16.67 9.78 -0.19
C ASN A 129 15.36 9.41 0.50
N ILE A 130 15.39 9.36 1.87
CA ILE A 130 14.29 8.82 2.66
C ILE A 130 12.98 9.50 2.36
N MET A 131 12.96 10.82 2.35
CA MET A 131 11.72 11.57 2.17
C MET A 131 11.17 11.41 0.75
N ARG A 132 12.04 11.53 -0.25
CA ARG A 132 11.64 11.50 -1.66
C ARG A 132 11.28 10.09 -2.14
N ASP A 133 12.11 9.11 -1.83
CA ASP A 133 11.94 7.73 -2.31
C ASP A 133 10.83 7.02 -1.52
N SER A 134 10.73 7.24 -0.20
CA SER A 134 9.57 6.79 0.58
C SER A 134 8.25 7.44 0.11
N ALA A 135 8.26 8.72 -0.22
CA ALA A 135 7.07 9.39 -0.76
C ALA A 135 6.61 8.78 -2.10
N ARG A 136 7.53 8.30 -2.94
CA ARG A 136 7.19 7.59 -4.18
C ARG A 136 6.64 6.19 -3.91
N ILE A 137 7.32 5.40 -3.06
CA ILE A 137 6.89 4.05 -2.69
C ILE A 137 5.51 4.09 -2.01
N TYR A 138 5.33 5.02 -1.08
CA TYR A 138 4.10 5.14 -0.29
C TYR A 138 3.12 6.17 -0.84
N GLY A 139 3.37 6.71 -2.03
CA GLY A 139 2.62 7.82 -2.60
C GLY A 139 1.10 7.63 -2.59
N GLN A 140 0.60 6.42 -2.86
CA GLN A 140 -0.83 6.13 -2.78
C GLN A 140 -1.35 6.17 -1.33
N ILE A 141 -0.57 5.71 -0.36
CA ILE A 141 -0.94 5.76 1.06
C ILE A 141 -0.94 7.21 1.53
N ILE A 142 0.05 8.01 1.14
CA ILE A 142 0.15 9.44 1.47
C ILE A 142 -1.02 10.21 0.84
N LYS A 143 -1.35 9.96 -0.42
CA LYS A 143 -2.52 10.53 -1.09
C LYS A 143 -3.82 10.15 -0.36
N PHE A 144 -3.94 8.91 0.12
CA PHE A 144 -5.11 8.44 0.86
C PHE A 144 -5.21 9.08 2.25
N LEU A 145 -4.09 9.24 2.96
CA LEU A 145 -4.04 9.99 4.23
C LEU A 145 -4.46 11.44 4.03
N ALA A 146 -3.92 12.10 3.00
CA ALA A 146 -4.28 13.47 2.66
C ALA A 146 -5.78 13.60 2.32
N SER A 147 -6.32 12.68 1.53
CA SER A 147 -7.75 12.61 1.21
C SER A 147 -8.61 12.45 2.46
N SER A 148 -8.20 11.60 3.39
CA SER A 148 -8.90 11.39 4.67
C SER A 148 -8.86 12.64 5.55
N LEU A 149 -7.73 13.35 5.57
CA LEU A 149 -7.60 14.62 6.29
C LEU A 149 -8.49 15.71 5.66
N ILE A 150 -8.54 15.82 4.34
CA ILE A 150 -9.43 16.74 3.64
C ILE A 150 -10.90 16.42 3.96
N GLY A 151 -11.27 15.13 3.95
CA GLY A 151 -12.61 14.69 4.32
C GLY A 151 -12.97 15.09 5.76
N PHE A 152 -12.06 14.90 6.71
CA PHE A 152 -12.23 15.31 8.09
C PHE A 152 -12.39 16.84 8.24
N LEU A 153 -11.53 17.62 7.61
CA LEU A 153 -11.62 19.08 7.65
C LEU A 153 -12.93 19.59 7.03
N THR A 154 -13.35 19.00 5.91
CA THR A 154 -14.64 19.31 5.27
C THR A 154 -15.80 19.01 6.20
N ASP A 155 -15.80 17.84 6.86
CA ASP A 155 -16.83 17.44 7.83
C ASP A 155 -16.92 18.45 8.99
N TYR A 156 -15.78 18.75 9.59
CA TYR A 156 -15.72 19.63 10.75
C TYR A 156 -16.11 21.08 10.42
N LEU A 157 -15.60 21.65 9.33
CA LEU A 157 -15.91 23.02 8.93
C LEU A 157 -17.39 23.16 8.54
N LEU A 158 -17.94 22.18 7.80
CA LEU A 158 -19.36 22.18 7.47
C LEU A 158 -20.25 22.00 8.69
N TYR A 159 -19.87 21.11 9.62
CA TYR A 159 -20.58 20.98 10.88
C TYR A 159 -20.66 22.31 11.62
N LEU A 160 -19.55 23.02 11.77
CA LEU A 160 -19.53 24.33 12.42
C LEU A 160 -20.43 25.34 11.67
N PHE A 161 -20.30 25.43 10.35
CA PHE A 161 -21.06 26.36 9.53
C PHE A 161 -22.57 26.11 9.60
N VAL A 162 -23.00 24.86 9.41
CA VAL A 162 -24.42 24.51 9.48
C VAL A 162 -24.96 24.66 10.91
N SER A 163 -24.15 24.35 11.93
CA SER A 163 -24.54 24.56 13.33
C SER A 163 -24.83 26.03 13.66
N LEU A 164 -24.04 26.95 13.10
CA LEU A 164 -24.30 28.38 13.23
C LEU A 164 -25.60 28.80 12.54
N LEU A 165 -25.85 28.29 11.32
CA LEU A 165 -27.07 28.60 10.58
C LEU A 165 -28.34 28.05 11.24
N THR A 166 -28.22 26.93 11.94
CA THR A 166 -29.35 26.23 12.57
C THR A 166 -29.51 26.52 14.07
N ALA A 167 -28.71 27.44 14.63
CA ALA A 167 -28.72 27.76 16.05
C ALA A 167 -30.08 28.13 16.61
N GLY A 168 -30.96 28.72 15.78
CA GLY A 168 -32.35 29.07 16.16
C GLY A 168 -33.35 27.91 16.23
N LEU A 169 -33.00 26.70 15.76
CA LEU A 169 -33.90 25.53 15.71
C LEU A 169 -33.94 24.69 17.01
N GLY A 170 -33.22 25.12 18.03
CA GLY A 170 -32.99 24.33 19.25
C GLY A 170 -31.83 23.36 19.15
N SER A 171 -31.20 23.06 20.30
CA SER A 171 -29.88 22.38 20.35
C SER A 171 -29.88 20.98 19.68
N THR A 172 -30.90 20.18 19.93
CA THR A 172 -30.97 18.80 19.39
C THR A 172 -31.20 18.79 17.88
N ALA A 173 -32.10 19.59 17.34
CA ALA A 173 -32.38 19.67 15.92
C ALA A 173 -31.16 20.22 15.14
N SER A 174 -30.55 21.30 15.65
CA SER A 174 -29.34 21.89 15.09
C SER A 174 -28.20 20.86 15.01
N LEU A 175 -27.98 20.08 16.08
CA LEU A 175 -26.95 19.06 16.15
C LEU A 175 -27.14 17.95 15.09
N TRP A 176 -28.37 17.41 14.96
CA TRP A 176 -28.65 16.37 13.96
C TRP A 176 -28.51 16.89 12.53
N ILE A 177 -29.08 18.06 12.22
CA ILE A 177 -29.02 18.64 10.87
C ILE A 177 -27.56 18.92 10.48
N SER A 178 -26.79 19.54 11.38
CA SER A 178 -25.39 19.87 11.13
C SER A 178 -24.54 18.62 10.91
N ASN A 179 -24.72 17.59 11.75
CA ASN A 179 -23.94 16.36 11.64
C ASN A 179 -24.26 15.59 10.35
N ILE A 180 -25.54 15.46 10.02
CA ILE A 180 -25.97 14.74 8.80
C ILE A 180 -25.50 15.48 7.55
N ALA A 181 -25.70 16.80 7.48
CA ALA A 181 -25.30 17.61 6.35
C ALA A 181 -23.77 17.57 6.13
N ALA A 182 -23.01 17.75 7.20
CA ALA A 182 -21.54 17.65 7.14
C ALA A 182 -21.09 16.26 6.66
N ARG A 183 -21.65 15.20 7.21
CA ARG A 183 -21.29 13.81 6.86
C ARG A 183 -21.63 13.47 5.41
N VAL A 184 -22.79 13.89 4.91
CA VAL A 184 -23.16 13.67 3.50
C VAL A 184 -22.17 14.35 2.56
N VAL A 185 -21.85 15.61 2.81
CA VAL A 185 -20.92 16.35 1.94
C VAL A 185 -19.49 15.81 2.05
N SER A 186 -18.99 15.62 3.27
CA SER A 186 -17.61 15.15 3.47
C SER A 186 -17.37 13.75 2.88
N SER A 187 -18.36 12.85 3.01
CA SER A 187 -18.28 11.51 2.41
C SER A 187 -18.23 11.56 0.89
N ASN A 188 -19.00 12.45 0.26
CA ASN A 188 -18.97 12.64 -1.18
C ASN A 188 -17.63 13.24 -1.63
N VAL A 189 -17.10 14.25 -0.94
CA VAL A 189 -15.79 14.85 -1.22
C VAL A 189 -14.70 13.78 -1.11
N ASN A 190 -14.68 13.01 -0.04
CA ASN A 190 -13.69 11.94 0.15
C ASN A 190 -13.80 10.85 -0.94
N PHE A 191 -15.02 10.44 -1.31
CA PHE A 191 -15.26 9.52 -2.43
C PHE A 191 -14.66 10.04 -3.74
N TRP A 192 -14.93 11.31 -4.09
CA TRP A 192 -14.42 11.92 -5.33
C TRP A 192 -12.90 12.03 -5.35
N ILE A 193 -12.28 12.45 -4.23
CA ILE A 193 -10.83 12.54 -4.11
C ILE A 193 -10.20 11.13 -4.24
N ASN A 194 -10.73 10.15 -3.53
CA ASN A 194 -10.20 8.79 -3.58
C ASN A 194 -10.34 8.20 -4.99
N ARG A 195 -11.50 8.36 -5.61
CA ARG A 195 -11.74 7.83 -6.95
C ARG A 195 -10.81 8.44 -8.00
N ASN A 196 -10.68 9.76 -8.03
CA ASN A 196 -10.04 10.47 -9.14
C ASN A 196 -8.53 10.70 -8.91
N PHE A 197 -8.10 10.96 -7.67
CA PHE A 197 -6.72 11.37 -7.39
C PHE A 197 -5.89 10.31 -6.64
N VAL A 198 -6.52 9.48 -5.81
CA VAL A 198 -5.79 8.46 -5.06
C VAL A 198 -5.67 7.18 -5.87
N PHE A 199 -6.79 6.68 -6.39
CA PHE A 199 -6.86 5.38 -7.08
C PHE A 199 -7.03 5.48 -8.60
N GLU A 200 -7.33 6.67 -9.13
CA GLU A 200 -7.47 6.94 -10.57
C GLU A 200 -8.37 5.92 -11.28
N ALA A 201 -9.54 5.64 -10.67
CA ALA A 201 -10.41 4.55 -11.05
C ALA A 201 -11.22 4.88 -12.32
N LYS A 202 -11.15 4.04 -13.34
CA LYS A 202 -11.88 4.17 -14.62
C LYS A 202 -13.21 3.37 -14.66
N GLY A 203 -13.61 2.69 -13.58
CA GLY A 203 -14.83 1.88 -13.52
C GLY A 203 -16.14 2.69 -13.49
N LYS A 204 -17.30 2.00 -13.58
CA LYS A 204 -18.63 2.64 -13.51
C LYS A 204 -18.82 3.37 -12.19
N LEU A 205 -19.20 4.66 -12.26
CA LEU A 205 -19.36 5.55 -11.10
C LEU A 205 -20.36 5.00 -10.08
N SER A 206 -21.54 4.59 -10.53
CA SER A 206 -22.61 4.08 -9.65
C SER A 206 -22.19 2.87 -8.84
N ARG A 207 -21.47 1.93 -9.45
CA ARG A 207 -20.95 0.75 -8.75
C ARG A 207 -19.92 1.12 -7.71
N SER A 208 -18.95 1.97 -8.06
CA SER A 208 -17.92 2.42 -7.12
C SER A 208 -18.51 3.21 -5.96
N ALA A 209 -19.52 4.05 -6.21
CA ALA A 209 -20.22 4.80 -5.18
C ALA A 209 -20.95 3.87 -4.21
N ALA A 210 -21.77 2.94 -4.72
CA ALA A 210 -22.49 1.99 -3.89
C ALA A 210 -21.55 1.15 -3.01
N GLN A 211 -20.45 0.64 -3.59
CA GLN A 211 -19.44 -0.12 -2.86
C GLN A 211 -18.73 0.72 -1.79
N TYR A 212 -18.40 1.98 -2.10
CA TYR A 212 -17.77 2.90 -1.16
C TYR A 212 -18.67 3.20 0.05
N PHE A 213 -19.94 3.53 -0.17
CA PHE A 213 -20.87 3.85 0.93
C PHE A 213 -21.22 2.61 1.75
N LEU A 214 -21.31 1.43 1.13
CA LEU A 214 -21.45 0.16 1.84
C LEU A 214 -20.23 -0.12 2.74
N LEU A 215 -19.02 0.09 2.21
CA LEU A 215 -17.79 -0.02 3.01
C LEU A 215 -17.78 0.97 4.18
N ALA A 216 -18.14 2.24 3.96
CA ALA A 216 -18.20 3.25 5.01
C ALA A 216 -19.15 2.85 6.15
N LEU A 217 -20.31 2.29 5.80
CA LEU A 217 -21.26 1.75 6.77
C LEU A 217 -20.68 0.54 7.53
N ALA A 218 -20.08 -0.40 6.81
CA ALA A 218 -19.45 -1.58 7.41
C ALA A 218 -18.32 -1.20 8.38
N ILE A 219 -17.51 -0.20 8.03
CA ILE A 219 -16.45 0.32 8.90
C ILE A 219 -17.04 0.97 10.14
N LEU A 220 -18.09 1.77 10.02
CA LEU A 220 -18.76 2.40 11.16
C LEU A 220 -19.26 1.36 12.16
N VAL A 221 -19.96 0.35 11.67
CA VAL A 221 -20.48 -0.74 12.52
C VAL A 221 -19.33 -1.55 13.13
N GLY A 222 -18.37 -1.99 12.30
CA GLY A 222 -17.24 -2.80 12.75
C GLY A 222 -16.35 -2.08 13.76
N ASN A 223 -16.06 -0.79 13.54
CA ASN A 223 -15.29 0.04 14.47
C ASN A 223 -16.00 0.13 15.83
N THR A 224 -17.31 0.38 15.82
CA THR A 224 -18.10 0.48 17.05
C THR A 224 -18.14 -0.84 17.80
N LEU A 225 -18.36 -1.96 17.13
CA LEU A 225 -18.37 -3.29 17.73
C LEU A 225 -17.01 -3.66 18.32
N LEU A 226 -15.94 -3.45 17.57
CA LEU A 226 -14.58 -3.76 18.04
C LEU A 226 -14.19 -2.87 19.23
N LEU A 227 -14.53 -1.58 19.18
CA LEU A 227 -14.26 -0.67 20.29
C LEU A 227 -15.02 -1.10 21.57
N ASN A 228 -16.29 -1.48 21.45
CA ASN A 228 -17.08 -2.01 22.56
C ASN A 228 -16.47 -3.31 23.11
N LEU A 229 -15.99 -4.22 22.26
CA LEU A 229 -15.30 -5.43 22.67
C LEU A 229 -14.02 -5.13 23.46
N LEU A 230 -13.17 -4.24 22.92
CA LEU A 230 -11.89 -3.90 23.55
C LEU A 230 -12.07 -3.18 24.90
N VAL A 231 -12.99 -2.23 24.98
CA VAL A 231 -13.20 -1.44 26.18
C VAL A 231 -14.16 -2.13 27.15
N GLY A 232 -15.28 -2.67 26.65
CA GLY A 232 -16.34 -3.23 27.49
C GLY A 232 -16.06 -4.65 27.98
N VAL A 233 -15.42 -5.50 27.15
CA VAL A 233 -15.17 -6.91 27.51
C VAL A 233 -13.73 -7.12 27.95
N LEU A 234 -12.75 -6.58 27.19
CA LEU A 234 -11.33 -6.80 27.45
C LEU A 234 -10.71 -5.74 28.38
N ALA A 235 -11.49 -4.76 28.82
CA ALA A 235 -11.09 -3.70 29.75
C ALA A 235 -9.85 -2.90 29.32
N PHE A 236 -9.61 -2.76 28.01
CA PHE A 236 -8.53 -1.93 27.49
C PHE A 236 -8.77 -0.45 27.81
N ASN A 237 -7.67 0.31 27.97
CA ASN A 237 -7.78 1.75 28.06
C ASN A 237 -8.51 2.31 26.82
N ARG A 238 -9.54 3.10 27.03
CA ARG A 238 -10.43 3.65 26.01
C ARG A 238 -9.68 4.39 24.88
N TYR A 239 -8.68 5.17 25.23
CA TYR A 239 -7.93 5.96 24.26
C TYR A 239 -7.00 5.09 23.41
N PHE A 240 -6.35 4.10 24.03
CA PHE A 240 -5.52 3.14 23.32
C PHE A 240 -6.36 2.23 22.41
N ALA A 241 -7.49 1.72 22.90
CA ALA A 241 -8.44 0.93 22.10
C ALA A 241 -8.93 1.73 20.89
N LYS A 242 -9.27 3.02 21.07
CA LYS A 242 -9.68 3.89 19.96
C LYS A 242 -8.59 4.06 18.92
N LEU A 243 -7.36 4.33 19.32
CA LEU A 243 -6.24 4.45 18.40
C LEU A 243 -6.02 3.15 17.60
N LEU A 244 -6.05 2.01 18.27
CA LEU A 244 -5.89 0.70 17.63
C LEU A 244 -6.99 0.42 16.60
N THR A 245 -8.25 0.67 16.96
CA THR A 245 -9.37 0.48 16.03
C THR A 245 -9.31 1.43 14.83
N GLU A 246 -8.91 2.68 15.01
CA GLU A 246 -8.76 3.63 13.89
C GLU A 246 -7.67 3.19 12.92
N VAL A 247 -6.49 2.79 13.41
CA VAL A 247 -5.40 2.30 12.57
C VAL A 247 -5.81 1.05 11.80
N LEU A 248 -6.50 0.12 12.45
CA LEU A 248 -6.98 -1.11 11.82
C LEU A 248 -7.98 -0.82 10.69
N PHE A 249 -9.03 -0.04 10.99
CA PHE A 249 -10.09 0.23 10.01
C PHE A 249 -9.64 1.21 8.92
N PHE A 250 -8.73 2.13 9.20
CA PHE A 250 -8.06 2.93 8.18
C PHE A 250 -7.32 2.04 7.18
N SER A 251 -6.51 1.09 7.69
CA SER A 251 -5.78 0.15 6.85
C SER A 251 -6.73 -0.73 6.02
N LEU A 252 -7.76 -1.29 6.66
CA LEU A 252 -8.79 -2.08 5.99
C LEU A 252 -9.50 -1.27 4.89
N SER A 253 -9.88 -0.02 5.19
CA SER A 253 -10.50 0.90 4.23
C SER A 253 -9.63 1.12 3.01
N PHE A 254 -8.35 1.40 3.22
CA PHE A 254 -7.39 1.60 2.13
C PHE A 254 -7.32 0.36 1.20
N PHE A 255 -7.16 -0.83 1.78
CA PHE A 255 -7.03 -2.05 0.98
C PHE A 255 -8.32 -2.41 0.25
N VAL A 256 -9.48 -2.33 0.90
CA VAL A 256 -10.77 -2.61 0.26
C VAL A 256 -11.04 -1.62 -0.88
N GLN A 257 -10.77 -0.34 -0.67
CA GLN A 257 -10.92 0.67 -1.71
C GLN A 257 -9.99 0.40 -2.89
N ARG A 258 -8.72 0.11 -2.62
CA ARG A 258 -7.70 -0.16 -3.65
C ARG A 258 -7.99 -1.43 -4.46
N LEU A 259 -8.33 -2.53 -3.78
CA LEU A 259 -8.39 -3.86 -4.39
C LEU A 259 -9.77 -4.19 -4.97
N LEU A 260 -10.85 -3.66 -4.37
CA LEU A 260 -12.21 -4.04 -4.74
C LEU A 260 -12.99 -2.89 -5.37
N ILE A 261 -12.95 -1.68 -4.79
CA ILE A 261 -13.83 -0.58 -5.20
C ILE A 261 -13.25 0.18 -6.40
N PHE A 262 -11.99 0.60 -6.30
CA PHE A 262 -11.31 1.45 -7.27
C PHE A 262 -10.25 0.69 -8.07
N ARG A 263 -10.44 -0.61 -8.25
CA ARG A 263 -9.55 -1.42 -9.06
C ARG A 263 -9.44 -0.82 -10.46
N LYS A 264 -8.21 -0.51 -10.93
CA LYS A 264 -7.97 -0.13 -12.33
C LYS A 264 -8.56 -1.21 -13.22
N ALA A 265 -9.40 -0.83 -14.18
CA ALA A 265 -9.92 -1.77 -15.17
C ALA A 265 -8.72 -2.40 -15.85
N ARG A 266 -8.70 -3.73 -15.88
CA ARG A 266 -7.70 -4.50 -16.61
C ARG A 266 -7.91 -4.15 -18.08
N ASP A 267 -6.98 -3.41 -18.70
CA ASP A 267 -6.96 -3.31 -20.15
C ASP A 267 -6.75 -4.76 -20.65
N ARG A 268 -7.83 -5.34 -21.18
CA ARG A 268 -7.74 -6.60 -21.90
C ARG A 268 -7.04 -6.26 -23.22
N MET A 269 -5.74 -6.50 -23.31
CA MET A 269 -5.07 -6.71 -24.56
C MET A 269 -5.28 -8.16 -24.99
#